data_36914d0a61f5fc4c14253a54dc0c2a3a
#
_entry.id   36914d0a61f5fc4c14253a54dc0c2a3a
#
_cell.length_a   1.000
_cell.length_b   1.000
_cell.length_c   1.000
_cell.angle_alpha   90.00
_cell.angle_beta   90.00
_cell.angle_gamma   90.00
#
_symmetry.space_group_name_H-M   'P 1'
#
loop_
_entity.id
_entity.type
_entity.pdbx_description
1 polymer ?
#
loop_
_entity_poly.entity_id
_entity_poly.type
_entity_poly.pdbx_seq_one_letter_code
_entity_poly.pdbx_strand_id
1 'polypeptide(L)'
;MKNNTIIKFTTALVLLISVFTGCVKDQDFSTPSVDCDEPILQITNTIAQVKDMYTFGGAKVIENDVIIEGFVVSSDKSGNIYKSISIQDKPENPTSAIKISIDETNLYSVTDKDTSLLVKIMN
;
A
#
# COMPACT_ATOMS: atom_id res chain seq x y z
N MET A 1 20.42 -66.45 -21.51
CA MET A 1 20.97 -65.09 -21.37
C MET A 1 19.96 -63.95 -21.69
N LYS A 2 18.81 -64.23 -22.28
CA LYS A 2 17.82 -63.21 -22.71
C LYS A 2 16.96 -62.63 -21.58
N ASN A 3 16.75 -63.37 -20.47
CA ASN A 3 15.89 -62.94 -19.35
C ASN A 3 16.53 -61.87 -18.48
N ASN A 4 17.86 -61.81 -18.32
CA ASN A 4 18.51 -60.82 -17.48
C ASN A 4 18.48 -59.41 -18.06
N THR A 5 18.39 -59.28 -19.38
CA THR A 5 18.26 -58.00 -20.04
C THR A 5 16.87 -57.41 -19.88
N ILE A 6 15.83 -58.24 -19.98
CA ILE A 6 14.44 -57.82 -19.79
C ILE A 6 14.20 -57.38 -18.32
N ILE A 7 14.74 -58.12 -17.36
CA ILE A 7 14.65 -57.78 -15.94
C ILE A 7 15.32 -56.41 -15.64
N LYS A 8 16.49 -56.16 -16.23
CA LYS A 8 17.21 -54.88 -16.08
C LYS A 8 16.41 -53.71 -16.67
N PHE A 9 15.81 -53.89 -17.85
CA PHE A 9 14.97 -52.87 -18.46
C PHE A 9 13.69 -52.57 -17.69
N THR A 10 13.03 -53.62 -17.17
CA THR A 10 11.81 -53.42 -16.33
C THR A 10 12.16 -52.74 -15.02
N THR A 11 13.25 -53.09 -14.37
CA THR A 11 13.68 -52.40 -13.11
C THR A 11 14.04 -50.95 -13.35
N ALA A 12 14.74 -50.65 -14.44
CA ALA A 12 15.04 -49.27 -14.79
C ALA A 12 13.80 -48.44 -15.12
N LEU A 13 12.82 -49.04 -15.80
CA LEU A 13 11.56 -48.36 -16.13
C LEU A 13 10.72 -48.05 -14.87
N VAL A 14 10.65 -49.02 -13.91
CA VAL A 14 9.94 -48.81 -12.63
C VAL A 14 10.61 -47.75 -11.79
N LEU A 15 11.94 -47.69 -11.76
CA LEU A 15 12.69 -46.63 -11.07
C LEU A 15 12.46 -45.24 -11.69
N LEU A 16 12.30 -45.19 -13.00
CA LEU A 16 12.05 -43.92 -13.70
C LEU A 16 10.67 -43.34 -13.40
N ILE A 17 9.66 -44.21 -13.24
CA ILE A 17 8.27 -43.80 -12.95
C ILE A 17 8.14 -43.26 -11.51
N SER A 18 8.93 -43.78 -10.55
CA SER A 18 8.87 -43.35 -9.17
C SER A 18 9.37 -41.93 -8.90
N VAL A 19 10.12 -41.34 -9.86
CA VAL A 19 10.65 -39.99 -9.71
C VAL A 19 9.58 -38.91 -10.04
N PHE A 20 8.50 -39.29 -10.71
CA PHE A 20 7.45 -38.34 -11.12
C PHE A 20 6.28 -38.24 -10.14
N THR A 21 6.26 -38.96 -9.03
CA THR A 21 5.25 -38.81 -7.99
C THR A 21 5.63 -37.72 -6.98
N GLY A 22 5.94 -36.54 -7.47
CA GLY A 22 5.97 -35.34 -6.65
C GLY A 22 4.53 -34.96 -6.32
N CYS A 23 4.01 -35.38 -5.19
CA CYS A 23 2.79 -34.80 -4.64
C CYS A 23 3.07 -33.34 -4.32
N VAL A 24 2.63 -32.45 -5.20
CA VAL A 24 2.35 -31.06 -4.78
C VAL A 24 1.17 -31.21 -3.83
N LYS A 25 1.41 -31.15 -2.52
CA LYS A 25 0.36 -30.88 -1.56
C LYS A 25 -0.21 -29.52 -1.94
N ASP A 26 -1.50 -29.51 -2.27
CA ASP A 26 -2.26 -28.27 -2.31
C ASP A 26 -2.09 -27.60 -0.95
N GLN A 27 -1.08 -26.71 -0.85
CA GLN A 27 -0.99 -25.80 0.27
C GLN A 27 -2.08 -24.79 0.01
N ASP A 28 -3.13 -24.89 0.79
CA ASP A 28 -4.17 -23.88 0.86
C ASP A 28 -3.51 -22.59 1.36
N PHE A 29 -3.08 -21.77 0.41
CA PHE A 29 -2.60 -20.43 0.69
C PHE A 29 -3.81 -19.55 0.99
N SER A 30 -4.50 -19.82 2.09
CA SER A 30 -5.45 -18.86 2.61
C SER A 30 -4.68 -17.59 2.93
N THR A 31 -5.05 -16.51 2.28
CA THR A 31 -4.56 -15.18 2.66
C THR A 31 -4.84 -15.01 4.15
N PRO A 32 -3.81 -14.71 4.97
CA PRO A 32 -4.05 -14.43 6.37
C PRO A 32 -5.10 -13.32 6.45
N SER A 33 -6.13 -13.51 7.26
CA SER A 33 -7.08 -12.45 7.55
C SER A 33 -6.29 -11.36 8.29
N VAL A 34 -5.94 -10.30 7.57
CA VAL A 34 -5.39 -9.10 8.19
C VAL A 34 -6.58 -8.41 8.84
N ASP A 35 -6.73 -8.61 10.13
CA ASP A 35 -7.69 -7.84 10.95
C ASP A 35 -7.04 -6.46 11.14
N CYS A 36 -7.32 -5.57 10.19
CA CYS A 36 -6.89 -4.18 10.28
C CYS A 36 -7.96 -3.45 11.11
N ASP A 37 -7.72 -3.31 12.40
CA ASP A 37 -8.45 -2.34 13.21
C ASP A 37 -8.14 -0.93 12.67
N GLU A 38 -9.04 -0.40 11.86
CA GLU A 38 -8.92 0.98 11.41
C GLU A 38 -9.06 1.91 12.61
N PRO A 39 -8.04 2.74 12.91
CA PRO A 39 -8.13 3.69 13.99
C PRO A 39 -9.28 4.68 13.71
N ILE A 40 -10.21 4.83 14.64
CA ILE A 40 -11.28 5.83 14.55
C ILE A 40 -10.64 7.20 14.76
N LEU A 41 -10.23 7.85 13.68
CA LEU A 41 -9.69 9.21 13.71
C LEU A 41 -10.83 10.20 13.57
N GLN A 42 -10.93 11.15 14.52
CA GLN A 42 -11.88 12.25 14.44
C GLN A 42 -11.20 13.46 13.79
N ILE A 43 -11.84 14.01 12.77
CA ILE A 43 -11.37 15.24 12.10
C ILE A 43 -11.40 16.38 13.12
N THR A 44 -10.26 17.04 13.33
CA THR A 44 -10.14 18.16 14.25
C THR A 44 -10.11 19.50 13.53
N ASN A 45 -9.58 19.54 12.31
CA ASN A 45 -9.38 20.78 11.56
C ASN A 45 -9.70 20.59 10.07
N THR A 46 -10.05 21.69 9.41
CA THR A 46 -10.13 21.76 7.97
C THR A 46 -8.76 22.11 7.36
N ILE A 47 -8.57 21.84 6.05
CA ILE A 47 -7.36 22.25 5.33
C ILE A 47 -7.15 23.77 5.42
N ALA A 48 -8.22 24.55 5.33
CA ALA A 48 -8.14 26.01 5.46
C ALA A 48 -7.61 26.43 6.84
N GLN A 49 -8.14 25.84 7.92
CA GLN A 49 -7.68 26.13 9.29
C GLN A 49 -6.20 25.77 9.48
N VAL A 50 -5.72 24.68 8.93
CA VAL A 50 -4.29 24.32 9.00
C VAL A 50 -3.43 25.35 8.26
N LYS A 51 -3.87 25.84 7.10
CA LYS A 51 -3.18 26.88 6.36
C LYS A 51 -3.15 28.21 7.14
N ASP A 52 -4.23 28.54 7.84
CA ASP A 52 -4.33 29.76 8.64
C ASP A 52 -3.44 29.72 9.90
N MET A 53 -3.00 28.52 10.33
CA MET A 53 -2.00 28.40 11.40
C MET A 53 -0.61 28.89 10.97
N TYR A 54 -0.35 29.01 9.66
CA TYR A 54 0.91 29.50 9.15
C TYR A 54 0.99 31.02 9.32
N THR A 55 2.05 31.48 9.97
CA THR A 55 2.39 32.91 10.06
C THR A 55 3.61 33.19 9.18
N PHE A 56 3.54 34.22 8.39
CA PHE A 56 4.64 34.61 7.50
C PHE A 56 5.95 34.81 8.30
N GLY A 57 7.03 34.17 7.87
CA GLY A 57 8.37 34.39 8.44
C GLY A 57 9.08 33.16 9.02
N GLY A 58 8.55 31.96 8.90
CA GLY A 58 9.28 30.76 9.35
C GLY A 58 8.46 29.47 9.34
N ALA A 59 9.13 28.37 9.60
CA ALA A 59 8.46 27.09 9.84
C ALA A 59 7.77 27.12 11.20
N LYS A 60 6.55 26.60 11.27
CA LYS A 60 5.81 26.44 12.51
C LYS A 60 5.61 24.96 12.79
N VAL A 61 5.97 24.55 13.99
CA VAL A 61 5.69 23.22 14.49
C VAL A 61 4.26 23.18 15.02
N ILE A 62 3.49 22.17 14.63
CA ILE A 62 2.14 21.93 15.12
C ILE A 62 2.27 20.98 16.31
N GLU A 63 2.04 21.49 17.52
CA GLU A 63 2.23 20.73 18.78
C GLU A 63 1.01 19.89 19.16
N ASN A 64 -0.19 20.25 18.65
CA ASN A 64 -1.42 19.54 18.93
C ASN A 64 -1.70 18.49 17.87
N ASP A 65 -2.45 17.45 18.24
CA ASP A 65 -2.97 16.47 17.29
C ASP A 65 -3.92 17.18 16.31
N VAL A 66 -3.49 17.29 15.07
CA VAL A 66 -4.29 17.83 13.96
C VAL A 66 -4.61 16.70 13.01
N ILE A 67 -5.89 16.43 12.83
CA ILE A 67 -6.40 15.44 11.88
C ILE A 67 -7.26 16.17 10.87
N ILE A 68 -6.88 16.08 9.61
CA ILE A 68 -7.60 16.66 8.47
C ILE A 68 -8.09 15.58 7.54
N GLU A 69 -9.17 15.86 6.85
CA GLU A 69 -9.65 15.07 5.72
C GLU A 69 -9.39 15.80 4.42
N GLY A 70 -9.02 15.06 3.38
CA GLY A 70 -8.87 15.61 2.04
C GLY A 70 -8.92 14.54 0.96
N PHE A 71 -9.27 14.96 -0.24
CA PHE A 71 -9.32 14.12 -1.43
C PHE A 71 -7.98 14.20 -2.18
N VAL A 72 -7.38 13.06 -2.48
CA VAL A 72 -6.08 12.98 -3.15
C VAL A 72 -6.21 13.41 -4.60
N VAL A 73 -5.39 14.37 -5.02
CA VAL A 73 -5.37 14.91 -6.39
C VAL A 73 -4.02 14.77 -7.09
N SER A 74 -3.07 14.11 -6.46
CA SER A 74 -1.74 13.85 -7.03
C SER A 74 -1.42 12.36 -7.03
N SER A 75 -0.50 11.96 -7.91
CA SER A 75 0.03 10.61 -7.96
C SER A 75 1.52 10.65 -8.26
N ASP A 76 2.29 9.86 -7.54
CA ASP A 76 3.73 9.70 -7.75
C ASP A 76 4.09 8.58 -8.73
N LYS A 77 3.07 7.94 -9.36
CA LYS A 77 3.23 6.81 -10.28
C LYS A 77 4.14 7.11 -11.47
N SER A 78 4.07 8.34 -11.98
CA SER A 78 4.90 8.79 -13.12
C SER A 78 6.30 9.26 -12.72
N GLY A 79 6.62 9.31 -11.43
CA GLY A 79 7.91 9.80 -10.92
C GLY A 79 8.06 11.34 -10.91
N ASN A 80 7.07 12.08 -11.36
CA ASN A 80 7.11 13.56 -11.38
C ASN A 80 6.89 14.18 -9.99
N ILE A 81 6.30 13.42 -9.08
CA ILE A 81 6.05 13.80 -7.70
C ILE A 81 6.81 12.80 -6.83
N TYR A 82 7.55 13.31 -5.86
CA TYR A 82 8.39 12.50 -5.00
C TYR A 82 8.15 12.85 -3.53
N LYS A 83 7.92 11.81 -2.71
CA LYS A 83 7.71 11.93 -1.25
C LYS A 83 6.72 13.04 -0.87
N SER A 84 5.65 13.18 -1.62
CA SER A 84 4.61 14.15 -1.31
C SER A 84 3.28 13.78 -1.96
N ILE A 85 2.22 14.23 -1.33
CA ILE A 85 0.85 14.11 -1.85
C ILE A 85 0.18 15.47 -1.79
N SER A 86 -0.72 15.74 -2.74
CA SER A 86 -1.58 16.92 -2.72
C SER A 86 -3.01 16.47 -2.46
N ILE A 87 -3.66 17.12 -1.51
CA ILE A 87 -5.05 16.87 -1.15
C ILE A 87 -5.85 18.17 -1.21
N GLN A 88 -7.14 18.05 -1.47
CA GLN A 88 -8.09 19.16 -1.50
C GLN A 88 -9.31 18.86 -0.65
N ASP A 89 -10.03 19.89 -0.23
CA ASP A 89 -11.14 19.80 0.72
C ASP A 89 -12.42 19.17 0.14
N LYS A 90 -12.56 19.15 -1.18
CA LYS A 90 -13.73 18.59 -1.89
C LYS A 90 -13.30 17.96 -3.20
N PRO A 91 -13.99 16.91 -3.67
CA PRO A 91 -13.67 16.28 -4.95
C PRO A 91 -13.98 17.19 -6.12
N GLU A 92 -15.03 18.04 -6.01
CA GLU A 92 -15.44 19.00 -7.00
C GLU A 92 -15.51 20.41 -6.41
N ASN A 93 -15.11 21.41 -7.20
CA ASN A 93 -15.08 22.83 -6.81
C ASN A 93 -14.38 23.06 -5.44
N PRO A 94 -13.11 22.61 -5.30
CA PRO A 94 -12.39 22.77 -4.05
C PRO A 94 -12.16 24.24 -3.70
N THR A 95 -12.20 24.53 -2.41
CA THR A 95 -11.94 25.87 -1.89
C THR A 95 -10.58 25.97 -1.20
N SER A 96 -10.02 24.84 -0.81
CA SER A 96 -8.68 24.78 -0.19
C SER A 96 -7.97 23.49 -0.56
N ALA A 97 -6.65 23.61 -0.74
CA ALA A 97 -5.77 22.47 -1.00
C ALA A 97 -4.44 22.66 -0.27
N ILE A 98 -3.77 21.54 0.03
CA ILE A 98 -2.46 21.52 0.68
C ILE A 98 -1.60 20.41 0.09
N LYS A 99 -0.30 20.68 0.00
CA LYS A 99 0.71 19.67 -0.33
C LYS A 99 1.38 19.21 0.96
N ILE A 100 1.42 17.90 1.16
CA ILE A 100 2.00 17.27 2.34
C ILE A 100 3.25 16.50 1.90
N SER A 101 4.36 16.72 2.59
CA SER A 101 5.57 15.92 2.43
C SER A 101 5.50 14.69 3.32
N ILE A 102 5.78 13.52 2.74
CA ILE A 102 5.71 12.22 3.43
C ILE A 102 7.02 11.50 3.12
N ASP A 103 7.68 10.95 4.14
CA ASP A 103 8.95 10.24 3.94
C ASP A 103 8.73 8.80 3.47
N GLU A 104 7.85 8.64 2.45
CA GLU A 104 7.52 7.39 1.80
C GLU A 104 7.49 7.55 0.28
N THR A 105 7.64 6.44 -0.43
CA THR A 105 7.58 6.34 -1.89
C THR A 105 6.50 5.37 -2.33
N ASN A 106 6.13 5.41 -3.62
CA ASN A 106 5.06 4.57 -4.18
C ASN A 106 3.69 4.83 -3.51
N LEU A 107 3.43 6.05 -3.15
CA LEU A 107 2.19 6.47 -2.50
C LEU A 107 0.95 6.13 -3.36
N TYR A 108 1.10 6.10 -4.69
CA TYR A 108 0.04 5.71 -5.62
C TYR A 108 -0.54 4.31 -5.37
N SER A 109 0.19 3.43 -4.70
CA SER A 109 -0.26 2.07 -4.39
C SER A 109 -1.24 2.02 -3.22
N VAL A 110 -1.26 3.06 -2.40
CA VAL A 110 -2.09 3.16 -1.18
C VAL A 110 -3.05 4.35 -1.21
N THR A 111 -2.88 5.25 -2.19
CA THR A 111 -3.71 6.46 -2.32
C THR A 111 -4.23 6.58 -3.75
N ASP A 112 -5.42 6.07 -4.01
CA ASP A 112 -6.08 6.29 -5.29
C ASP A 112 -6.52 7.75 -5.43
N LYS A 113 -6.45 8.25 -6.67
CA LYS A 113 -6.98 9.58 -7.00
C LYS A 113 -8.48 9.64 -6.66
N ASP A 114 -8.91 10.77 -6.11
CA ASP A 114 -10.28 11.06 -5.68
C ASP A 114 -10.74 10.25 -4.43
N THR A 115 -9.83 9.51 -3.80
CA THR A 115 -10.11 8.85 -2.52
C THR A 115 -10.00 9.86 -1.37
N SER A 116 -10.94 9.81 -0.44
CA SER A 116 -10.83 10.56 0.83
C SER A 116 -9.74 9.95 1.70
N LEU A 117 -8.89 10.78 2.23
CA LEU A 117 -7.77 10.40 3.09
C LEU A 117 -7.80 11.18 4.39
N LEU A 118 -7.74 10.48 5.51
CA LEU A 118 -7.50 11.10 6.82
C LEU A 118 -5.99 11.20 7.05
N VAL A 119 -5.53 12.41 7.30
CA VAL A 119 -4.12 12.69 7.56
C VAL A 119 -3.97 13.22 8.98
N LYS A 120 -3.25 12.48 9.80
CA LYS A 120 -2.80 12.96 11.11
C LYS A 120 -1.43 13.62 10.96
N ILE A 121 -1.35 14.88 11.32
CA ILE A 121 -0.09 15.64 11.38
C ILE A 121 0.50 15.36 12.76
N MET A 122 1.62 14.67 12.78
CA MET A 122 2.35 14.32 14.00
C MET A 122 3.62 15.14 14.11
N ASN A 123 4.00 15.44 15.33
CA ASN A 123 5.28 16.07 15.67
C ASN A 123 6.36 15.00 15.88
#